data_58b152e24e1b30e9e1251cbb8cfe30cd
#
_entry.id   58b152e24e1b30e9e1251cbb8cfe30cd
#
_cell.length_a   1.000
_cell.length_b   1.000
_cell.length_c   1.000
_cell.angle_alpha   90.00
_cell.angle_beta   90.00
_cell.angle_gamma   90.00
#
_symmetry.space_group_name_H-M   'P 1'
#
loop_
_entity.id
_entity.type
_entity.pdbx_description
1 polymer ?
#
loop_
_entity_poly.entity_id
_entity_poly.type
_entity_poly.pdbx_seq_one_letter_code
_entity_poly.pdbx_strand_id
1 'polypeptide(L)'
;RAAFGGMVVDRGEEFADWEGIERSCLIEGANRCHVYYCDPMRPSQKGHCERNHAELRRILPKGRSDFDALTGQDLSLAASHISSNPRASLGGKRPIDVAAALLPEGLLDALGITAIPIEEVILKPSLLAHAVEQ
;
A
#
# COMPACT_ATOMS: atom_id res chain seq x y z
N ARG A 1 -8.46 -3.68 -18.19
CA ARG A 1 -8.66 -2.33 -17.68
C ARG A 1 -7.71 -2.05 -16.52
N ALA A 2 -7.24 -0.82 -16.41
CA ALA A 2 -6.38 -0.40 -15.30
C ALA A 2 -7.12 -0.45 -13.97
N ALA A 3 -6.42 -0.92 -12.90
CA ALA A 3 -6.94 -0.93 -11.54
C ALA A 3 -7.06 0.49 -10.97
N PHE A 4 -6.25 1.41 -11.48
CA PHE A 4 -6.15 2.79 -10.98
C PHE A 4 -6.40 3.78 -12.12
N GLY A 5 -7.33 4.74 -11.89
CA GLY A 5 -7.56 5.83 -12.82
C GLY A 5 -6.52 6.95 -12.69
N GLY A 6 -5.92 7.10 -11.53
CA GLY A 6 -4.89 8.09 -11.26
C GLY A 6 -3.98 7.72 -10.11
N MET A 7 -2.81 8.32 -10.07
CA MET A 7 -1.83 8.18 -9.00
C MET A 7 -1.39 9.55 -8.52
N VAL A 8 -1.35 9.76 -7.21
CA VAL A 8 -0.79 10.96 -6.60
C VAL A 8 0.58 10.59 -6.01
N VAL A 9 1.63 11.23 -6.48
CA VAL A 9 3.00 10.93 -6.09
C VAL A 9 3.71 12.21 -5.64
N ASP A 10 4.78 12.05 -4.88
CA ASP A 10 5.67 13.16 -4.55
C ASP A 10 6.64 13.42 -5.70
N ARG A 11 7.58 14.34 -5.52
CA ARG A 11 8.58 14.70 -6.52
C ARG A 11 9.89 13.92 -6.38
N GLY A 12 9.81 12.69 -5.86
CA GLY A 12 10.96 11.79 -5.79
C GLY A 12 11.48 11.40 -7.17
N GLU A 13 12.76 11.10 -7.26
CA GLU A 13 13.38 10.70 -8.53
C GLU A 13 12.75 9.44 -9.13
N GLU A 14 12.24 8.54 -8.29
CA GLU A 14 11.56 7.31 -8.69
C GLU A 14 10.28 7.57 -9.49
N PHE A 15 9.71 8.78 -9.40
CA PHE A 15 8.52 9.18 -10.13
C PHE A 15 8.80 10.15 -11.28
N ALA A 16 10.06 10.34 -11.66
CA ALA A 16 10.42 11.30 -12.72
C ALA A 16 9.90 10.88 -14.11
N ASP A 17 9.82 9.59 -14.37
CA ASP A 17 9.30 9.05 -15.64
C ASP A 17 7.78 8.86 -15.60
N TRP A 18 7.05 9.98 -15.46
CA TRP A 18 5.59 9.94 -15.40
C TRP A 18 4.96 9.40 -16.70
N GLU A 19 5.59 9.64 -17.85
CA GLU A 19 5.11 9.12 -19.12
C GLU A 19 5.16 7.59 -19.15
N GLY A 20 6.25 7.00 -18.65
CA GLY A 20 6.38 5.55 -18.53
C GLY A 20 5.40 4.96 -17.55
N ILE A 21 5.11 5.66 -16.44
CA ILE A 21 4.10 5.23 -15.46
C ILE A 21 2.71 5.26 -16.06
N GLU A 22 2.36 6.32 -16.82
CA GLU A 22 1.04 6.45 -17.43
C GLU A 22 0.81 5.48 -18.58
N ARG A 23 1.86 5.10 -19.28
CA ARG A 23 1.76 4.29 -20.50
C ARG A 23 1.24 2.88 -20.20
N SER A 24 0.27 2.44 -21.01
CA SER A 24 -0.18 1.05 -20.95
C SER A 24 0.85 0.12 -21.61
N CYS A 25 1.20 -0.97 -20.94
CA CYS A 25 2.04 -2.01 -21.52
C CYS A 25 1.23 -3.03 -22.36
N LEU A 26 -0.10 -2.95 -22.31
CA LEU A 26 -0.99 -3.88 -22.99
C LEU A 26 -1.56 -3.30 -24.28
N ILE A 27 -1.74 -1.97 -24.36
CA ILE A 27 -2.38 -1.29 -25.48
C ILE A 27 -1.47 -0.14 -25.91
N GLU A 28 -0.92 -0.24 -27.12
CA GLU A 28 -0.09 0.81 -27.70
C GLU A 28 -0.87 2.11 -27.88
N GLY A 29 -0.26 3.23 -27.48
CA GLY A 29 -0.87 4.55 -27.60
C GLY A 29 -1.92 4.87 -26.54
N ALA A 30 -2.18 3.96 -25.60
CA ALA A 30 -3.13 4.19 -24.51
C ALA A 30 -2.42 4.43 -23.17
N ASN A 31 -3.06 5.18 -22.29
CA ASN A 31 -2.61 5.37 -20.92
C ASN A 31 -3.37 4.44 -19.97
N ARG A 32 -2.66 3.87 -19.00
CA ARG A 32 -3.24 3.00 -17.96
C ARG A 32 -3.74 3.78 -16.75
N CYS A 33 -3.18 4.97 -16.51
CA CYS A 33 -3.57 5.86 -15.42
C CYS A 33 -3.05 7.27 -15.70
N HIS A 34 -3.44 8.22 -14.87
CA HIS A 34 -2.89 9.58 -14.88
C HIS A 34 -2.04 9.80 -13.63
N VAL A 35 -0.87 10.43 -13.79
CA VAL A 35 0.04 10.74 -12.69
C VAL A 35 -0.12 12.22 -12.32
N TYR A 36 -0.34 12.47 -11.04
CA TYR A 36 -0.43 13.82 -10.48
C TYR A 36 0.66 13.99 -9.42
N TYR A 37 1.39 15.10 -9.50
CA TYR A 37 2.41 15.42 -8.51
C TYR A 37 1.82 16.27 -7.39
N CYS A 38 2.23 15.97 -6.13
CA CYS A 38 1.93 16.84 -5.01
C CYS A 38 2.67 18.17 -5.18
N ASP A 39 2.06 19.26 -4.71
CA ASP A 39 2.74 20.55 -4.66
C ASP A 39 3.92 20.48 -3.69
N PRO A 40 5.02 21.20 -3.99
CA PRO A 40 6.15 21.25 -3.07
C PRO A 40 5.71 21.73 -1.67
N MET A 41 6.26 21.11 -0.62
CA MET A 41 6.00 21.50 0.77
C MET A 41 4.52 21.38 1.21
N ARG A 42 3.75 20.50 0.60
CA ARG A 42 2.34 20.24 0.96
C ARG A 42 2.11 18.78 1.33
N PRO A 43 2.61 18.34 2.50
CA PRO A 43 2.46 16.94 2.93
C PRO A 43 0.99 16.51 3.11
N SER A 44 0.09 17.45 3.42
CA SER A 44 -1.34 17.17 3.59
C SER A 44 -2.00 16.57 2.35
N GLN A 45 -1.44 16.79 1.16
CA GLN A 45 -1.97 16.19 -0.07
C GLN A 45 -1.82 14.67 -0.11
N LYS A 46 -0.96 14.10 0.72
CA LYS A 46 -0.75 12.65 0.85
C LYS A 46 -1.07 12.12 2.25
N GLY A 47 -2.01 12.73 2.94
CA GLY A 47 -2.35 12.36 4.31
C GLY A 47 -2.69 10.88 4.49
N HIS A 48 -3.40 10.26 3.53
CA HIS A 48 -3.72 8.83 3.58
C HIS A 48 -2.48 7.95 3.42
N CYS A 49 -1.53 8.36 2.58
CA CYS A 49 -0.26 7.66 2.41
C CYS A 49 0.56 7.70 3.71
N GLU A 50 0.61 8.86 4.37
CA GLU A 50 1.29 9.03 5.65
C GLU A 50 0.68 8.15 6.74
N ARG A 51 -0.66 8.02 6.78
CA ARG A 51 -1.33 7.11 7.71
C ARG A 51 -0.94 5.65 7.48
N ASN A 52 -0.83 5.24 6.22
CA ASN A 52 -0.40 3.89 5.89
C ASN A 52 1.05 3.65 6.32
N HIS A 53 1.92 4.66 6.20
CA HIS A 53 3.28 4.59 6.72
C HIS A 53 3.29 4.44 8.24
N ALA A 54 2.42 5.16 8.95
CA ALA A 54 2.29 5.03 10.40
C ALA A 54 1.87 3.62 10.81
N GLU A 55 0.90 3.02 10.11
CA GLU A 55 0.49 1.64 10.36
C GLU A 55 1.63 0.65 10.10
N LEU A 56 2.37 0.83 9.00
CA LEU A 56 3.50 -0.03 8.67
C LEU A 56 4.61 0.07 9.75
N ARG A 57 4.83 1.25 10.32
CA ARG A 57 5.83 1.44 11.36
C ARG A 57 5.48 0.81 12.70
N ARG A 58 4.23 0.45 12.91
CA ARG A 58 3.82 -0.34 14.07
C ARG A 58 4.37 -1.77 13.97
N ILE A 59 4.51 -2.29 12.76
CA ILE A 59 5.05 -3.62 12.48
C ILE A 59 6.56 -3.55 12.29
N LEU A 60 7.04 -2.53 11.58
CA LEU A 60 8.45 -2.32 11.23
C LEU A 60 8.94 -0.98 11.79
N PRO A 61 9.31 -0.91 13.09
CA PRO A 61 9.75 0.33 13.72
C PRO A 61 11.01 0.92 13.05
N LYS A 62 11.05 2.24 12.99
CA LYS A 62 12.19 2.95 12.42
C LYS A 62 13.46 2.71 13.24
N GLY A 63 14.56 2.42 12.56
CA GLY A 63 15.87 2.21 13.18
C GLY A 63 16.05 0.85 13.83
N ARG A 64 15.02 0.00 13.85
CA ARG A 64 15.07 -1.34 14.45
C ARG A 64 14.71 -2.44 13.46
N SER A 65 14.37 -2.09 12.23
CA SER A 65 13.93 -3.04 11.22
C SER A 65 15.00 -3.25 10.17
N ASP A 66 15.22 -4.50 9.80
CA ASP A 66 16.12 -4.89 8.72
C ASP A 66 15.28 -5.20 7.48
N PHE A 67 15.22 -4.23 6.56
CA PHE A 67 14.46 -4.39 5.32
C PHE A 67 15.06 -5.43 4.38
N ASP A 68 16.35 -5.72 4.48
CA ASP A 68 17.00 -6.75 3.66
C ASP A 68 16.56 -8.16 4.07
N ALA A 69 16.08 -8.33 5.30
CA ALA A 69 15.54 -9.60 5.77
C ALA A 69 14.09 -9.85 5.32
N LEU A 70 13.43 -8.87 4.72
CA LEU A 70 12.04 -8.97 4.28
C LEU A 70 11.93 -9.72 2.94
N THR A 71 10.92 -10.58 2.85
CA THR A 71 10.55 -11.25 1.60
C THR A 71 9.25 -10.66 1.05
N GLY A 72 8.91 -11.01 -0.21
CA GLY A 72 7.61 -10.62 -0.77
C GLY A 72 6.43 -11.17 0.03
N GLN A 73 6.57 -12.36 0.61
CA GLN A 73 5.55 -12.94 1.48
C GLN A 73 5.39 -12.16 2.78
N ASP A 74 6.48 -11.66 3.36
CA ASP A 74 6.44 -10.81 4.54
C ASP A 74 5.67 -9.53 4.28
N LEU A 75 5.91 -8.89 3.14
CA LEU A 75 5.20 -7.67 2.73
C LEU A 75 3.72 -7.93 2.50
N SER A 76 3.38 -9.06 1.86
CA SER A 76 1.98 -9.46 1.65
C SER A 76 1.27 -9.74 2.97
N LEU A 77 1.96 -10.35 3.93
CA LEU A 77 1.42 -10.60 5.27
C LEU A 77 1.16 -9.29 6.00
N ALA A 78 2.13 -8.37 6.01
CA ALA A 78 1.97 -7.05 6.62
C ALA A 78 0.81 -6.28 5.99
N ALA A 79 0.73 -6.26 4.66
CA ALA A 79 -0.36 -5.60 3.94
C ALA A 79 -1.72 -6.21 4.27
N SER A 80 -1.80 -7.54 4.41
CA SER A 80 -3.03 -8.23 4.79
C SER A 80 -3.51 -7.80 6.18
N HIS A 81 -2.62 -7.74 7.17
CA HIS A 81 -2.98 -7.30 8.52
C HIS A 81 -3.38 -5.82 8.55
N ILE A 82 -2.63 -4.95 7.90
CA ILE A 82 -2.94 -3.51 7.84
C ILE A 82 -4.30 -3.29 7.15
N SER A 83 -4.54 -3.96 6.04
CA SER A 83 -5.77 -3.81 5.26
C SER A 83 -6.98 -4.45 5.91
N SER A 84 -6.79 -5.34 6.88
CA SER A 84 -7.87 -6.00 7.61
C SER A 84 -8.28 -5.25 8.89
N ASN A 85 -7.60 -4.15 9.21
CA ASN A 85 -7.92 -3.34 10.39
C ASN A 85 -8.99 -2.30 10.03
N PRO A 86 -10.16 -2.29 10.70
CA PRO A 86 -11.22 -1.31 10.41
C PRO A 86 -10.74 0.13 10.61
N ARG A 87 -11.22 1.04 9.77
CA ARG A 87 -10.85 2.47 9.84
C ARG A 87 -12.09 3.35 9.96
N ALA A 88 -12.02 4.33 10.86
CA ALA A 88 -13.08 5.31 11.06
C ALA A 88 -13.35 6.12 9.77
N SER A 89 -12.30 6.44 9.01
CA SER A 89 -12.44 7.17 7.73
C SER A 89 -13.24 6.40 6.68
N LEU A 90 -13.40 5.10 6.85
CA LEU A 90 -14.21 4.24 5.97
C LEU A 90 -15.52 3.81 6.63
N GLY A 91 -15.98 4.54 7.64
CA GLY A 91 -17.21 4.20 8.37
C GLY A 91 -17.10 2.91 9.18
N GLY A 92 -15.91 2.56 9.64
CA GLY A 92 -15.65 1.33 10.39
C GLY A 92 -15.40 0.11 9.50
N LYS A 93 -15.38 0.28 8.18
CA LYS A 93 -15.09 -0.83 7.25
C LYS A 93 -13.59 -1.08 7.16
N ARG A 94 -13.25 -2.31 6.80
CA ARG A 94 -11.85 -2.67 6.56
C ARG A 94 -11.44 -2.23 5.15
N PRO A 95 -10.21 -1.71 4.95
CA PRO A 95 -9.73 -1.37 3.61
C PRO A 95 -9.82 -2.52 2.61
N ILE A 96 -9.57 -3.75 3.04
CA ILE A 96 -9.62 -4.94 2.16
C ILE A 96 -11.03 -5.19 1.60
N ASP A 97 -12.06 -4.95 2.39
CA ASP A 97 -13.45 -5.14 1.94
C ASP A 97 -13.83 -4.09 0.89
N VAL A 98 -13.41 -2.84 1.11
CA VAL A 98 -13.61 -1.76 0.14
C VAL A 98 -12.84 -2.03 -1.15
N ALA A 99 -11.60 -2.48 -1.03
CA ALA A 99 -10.75 -2.83 -2.17
C ALA A 99 -11.35 -3.97 -2.99
N ALA A 100 -11.87 -5.00 -2.34
CA ALA A 100 -12.49 -6.14 -3.02
C ALA A 100 -13.70 -5.72 -3.86
N ALA A 101 -14.42 -4.68 -3.44
CA ALA A 101 -15.57 -4.15 -4.17
C ALA A 101 -15.16 -3.26 -5.36
N LEU A 102 -14.02 -2.57 -5.28
CA LEU A 102 -13.60 -1.55 -6.24
C LEU A 102 -12.52 -2.02 -7.23
N LEU A 103 -11.68 -2.97 -6.83
CA LEU A 103 -10.57 -3.42 -7.66
C LEU A 103 -10.98 -4.60 -8.56
N PRO A 104 -10.24 -4.83 -9.67
CA PRO A 104 -10.48 -5.99 -10.51
C PRO A 104 -10.40 -7.31 -9.74
N GLU A 105 -11.27 -8.26 -10.10
CA GLU A 105 -11.29 -9.58 -9.51
C GLU A 105 -9.92 -10.26 -9.65
N GLY A 106 -9.48 -10.91 -8.59
CA GLY A 106 -8.20 -11.64 -8.56
C GLY A 106 -6.96 -10.80 -8.29
N LEU A 107 -7.07 -9.45 -8.27
CA LEU A 107 -5.90 -8.60 -8.03
C LEU A 107 -5.32 -8.80 -6.63
N LEU A 108 -6.17 -8.86 -5.60
CA LEU A 108 -5.70 -9.07 -4.23
C LEU A 108 -5.06 -10.45 -4.06
N ASP A 109 -5.62 -11.48 -4.68
CA ASP A 109 -5.04 -12.83 -4.66
C ASP A 109 -3.68 -12.84 -5.36
N ALA A 110 -3.55 -12.15 -6.49
CA ALA A 110 -2.28 -12.04 -7.21
C ALA A 110 -1.19 -11.34 -6.37
N LEU A 111 -1.58 -10.41 -5.51
CA LEU A 111 -0.67 -9.71 -4.59
C LEU A 111 -0.42 -10.48 -3.31
N GLY A 112 -1.11 -11.60 -3.08
CA GLY A 112 -0.99 -12.37 -1.85
C GLY A 112 -1.65 -11.72 -0.64
N ILE A 113 -2.57 -10.78 -0.85
CA ILE A 113 -3.27 -10.07 0.21
C ILE A 113 -4.57 -10.80 0.53
N THR A 114 -4.73 -11.21 1.78
CA THR A 114 -5.90 -11.96 2.25
C THR A 114 -6.55 -11.28 3.45
N ALA A 115 -7.85 -11.50 3.62
CA ALA A 115 -8.58 -10.99 4.77
C ALA A 115 -8.17 -11.75 6.04
N ILE A 116 -7.85 -11.01 7.10
CA ILE A 116 -7.48 -11.55 8.40
C ILE A 116 -8.63 -11.28 9.37
N PRO A 117 -9.13 -12.27 10.12
CA PRO A 117 -10.13 -12.04 11.16
C PRO A 117 -9.65 -10.96 12.14
N ILE A 118 -10.56 -10.10 12.62
CA ILE A 118 -10.17 -8.95 13.45
C ILE A 118 -9.43 -9.38 14.72
N GLU A 119 -9.82 -10.50 15.31
CA GLU A 119 -9.17 -11.05 16.49
C GLU A 119 -7.76 -11.59 16.23
N GLU A 120 -7.39 -11.80 14.98
CA GLU A 120 -6.08 -12.28 14.57
C GLU A 120 -5.18 -11.18 13.99
N VAL A 121 -5.69 -9.95 13.83
CA VAL A 121 -4.91 -8.82 13.32
C VAL A 121 -3.81 -8.46 14.31
N ILE A 122 -2.56 -8.48 13.83
CA ILE A 122 -1.38 -8.13 14.62
C ILE A 122 -0.69 -6.92 13.98
N LEU A 123 -0.73 -5.78 14.66
CA LEU A 123 -0.04 -4.56 14.23
C LEU A 123 1.09 -4.24 15.22
N LYS A 124 1.99 -5.21 15.40
CA LYS A 124 3.12 -5.13 16.32
C LYS A 124 4.36 -5.73 15.67
N PRO A 125 5.57 -5.39 16.14
CA PRO A 125 6.81 -5.97 15.61
C PRO A 125 6.88 -7.49 15.65
N SER A 126 6.12 -8.13 16.52
CA SER A 126 6.07 -9.59 16.62
C SER A 126 5.57 -10.28 15.35
N LEU A 127 4.84 -9.56 14.49
CA LEU A 127 4.35 -10.13 13.21
C LEU A 127 5.51 -10.52 12.29
N LEU A 128 6.56 -9.69 12.24
CA LEU A 128 7.76 -9.90 11.43
C LEU A 128 9.01 -9.88 12.33
N ALA A 129 8.99 -10.68 13.38
CA ALA A 129 10.04 -10.68 14.41
C ALA A 129 11.45 -10.96 13.86
N HIS A 130 11.54 -11.74 12.79
CA HIS A 130 12.82 -12.06 12.14
C HIS A 130 13.48 -10.85 11.47
N ALA A 131 12.71 -9.83 11.14
CA ALA A 131 13.18 -8.61 10.49
C ALA A 131 13.25 -7.41 11.45
N VAL A 132 12.92 -7.59 12.71
CA VAL A 132 12.89 -6.52 13.72
C VAL A 132 13.82 -6.86 14.87
N GLU A 133 14.73 -5.95 15.15
CA GLU A 133 15.62 -6.04 16.31
C GLU A 133 14.80 -5.89 17.61
N GLN A 134 15.03 -6.80 18.53
CA GLN A 134 14.32 -6.82 19.81
C GLN A 134 15.08 -6.17 20.94
#